data_137c09786f985b969550f30b29e3a409
#
_entry.id   137c09786f985b969550f30b29e3a409
#
_cell.length_a   1.000
_cell.length_b   1.000
_cell.length_c   1.000
_cell.angle_alpha   90.00
_cell.angle_beta   90.00
_cell.angle_gamma   90.00
#
_symmetry.space_group_name_H-M   'P 1'
#
loop_
_entity.id
_entity.type
_entity.pdbx_description
1 polymer ?
#
loop_
_entity_poly.entity_id
_entity_poly.type
_entity_poly.pdbx_seq_one_letter_code
_entity_poly.pdbx_strand_id
1 'polypeptide(L)'
;MQKLLITVALVSATFTGAMAQANKALQIEKEIKADVNRAAGMFYARYTAKAPKDTPAPKGKKPFYINHYGCPGPYYLDKSEYYTEPYAIFTRADSLGKLTKLGKEVLRRITLMYQDAKDRDGELTVRGAQQSRTLVKQMMERFPDMFTPKGYYSVRSIVENRCIMTMQEGLLQLSAMQQPVIARSKASLQELKFMNPVDRELTSQRLDSLTRITYNRFTDLNSNENRLMSSLFNDMNYVMNNIDAFNLCKQLFILAGNVQHSSYAGQFSLFDIFTPQEIHQQWRKQNAWHYINYGGCQLNGGYQAYLQRATLRNMMHMGDSVLKRYSPLMHLRYTNANVIMSLACLMDLNGYGVHTANLDSLEDYGWANYRIAPLGGSIMMIHYRADHDDPDVLVKVLLNGEEARLPIPTDCAPYYHWQDVKLYYLRKLYRYENRRFNFNKKK
;
A
#
# COMPACT_ATOMS: atom_id res chain seq x y z
N MET A 1 40.17 -0.25 -32.00
CA MET A 1 39.99 0.46 -30.72
C MET A 1 38.52 0.80 -30.43
N GLN A 2 37.73 1.35 -31.34
CA GLN A 2 36.32 1.70 -31.08
C GLN A 2 35.41 0.53 -30.66
N LYS A 3 35.56 -0.68 -31.27
CA LYS A 3 34.77 -1.87 -30.87
C LYS A 3 35.08 -2.37 -29.49
N LEU A 4 36.33 -2.23 -29.02
CA LEU A 4 36.76 -2.63 -27.69
C LEU A 4 36.20 -1.67 -26.59
N LEU A 5 36.15 -0.38 -26.89
CA LEU A 5 35.59 0.65 -26.00
C LEU A 5 34.06 0.48 -25.83
N ILE A 6 33.32 0.09 -26.89
CA ILE A 6 31.87 -0.16 -26.83
C ILE A 6 31.58 -1.42 -25.99
N THR A 7 32.40 -2.47 -26.11
CA THR A 7 32.23 -3.72 -25.35
C THR A 7 32.53 -3.51 -23.88
N VAL A 8 33.55 -2.74 -23.51
CA VAL A 8 33.87 -2.41 -22.12
C VAL A 8 32.80 -1.51 -21.49
N ALA A 9 32.26 -0.54 -22.25
CA ALA A 9 31.17 0.32 -21.76
C ALA A 9 29.86 -0.47 -21.53
N LEU A 10 29.53 -1.42 -22.40
CA LEU A 10 28.36 -2.29 -22.24
C LEU A 10 28.54 -3.26 -21.04
N VAL A 11 29.70 -3.84 -20.84
CA VAL A 11 29.99 -4.74 -19.71
C VAL A 11 29.99 -3.95 -18.38
N SER A 12 30.52 -2.74 -18.35
CA SER A 12 30.49 -1.91 -17.14
C SER A 12 29.06 -1.42 -16.81
N ALA A 13 28.24 -1.09 -17.81
CA ALA A 13 26.85 -0.67 -17.61
C ALA A 13 25.95 -1.83 -17.10
N THR A 14 26.18 -3.05 -17.57
CA THR A 14 25.50 -4.25 -17.08
C THR A 14 25.92 -4.63 -15.65
N PHE A 15 27.21 -4.48 -15.32
CA PHE A 15 27.72 -4.76 -13.99
C PHE A 15 27.22 -3.75 -12.95
N THR A 16 27.17 -2.46 -13.28
CA THR A 16 26.61 -1.43 -12.39
C THR A 16 25.11 -1.60 -12.20
N GLY A 17 24.37 -2.00 -13.24
CA GLY A 17 22.94 -2.31 -13.15
C GLY A 17 22.65 -3.51 -12.24
N ALA A 18 23.38 -4.60 -12.37
CA ALA A 18 23.25 -5.79 -11.53
C ALA A 18 23.60 -5.52 -10.07
N MET A 19 24.67 -4.75 -9.80
CA MET A 19 25.01 -4.35 -8.43
C MET A 19 23.96 -3.43 -7.80
N ALA A 20 23.36 -2.53 -8.58
CA ALA A 20 22.29 -1.64 -8.08
C ALA A 20 21.02 -2.43 -7.76
N GLN A 21 20.68 -3.47 -8.51
CA GLN A 21 19.56 -4.37 -8.23
C GLN A 21 19.79 -5.23 -6.98
N ALA A 22 20.95 -5.86 -6.87
CA ALA A 22 21.33 -6.63 -5.69
C ALA A 22 21.30 -5.77 -4.40
N ASN A 23 21.68 -4.49 -4.49
CA ASN A 23 21.61 -3.56 -3.38
C ASN A 23 20.17 -3.28 -2.93
N LYS A 24 19.18 -3.26 -3.84
CA LYS A 24 17.77 -3.04 -3.48
C LYS A 24 17.16 -4.23 -2.75
N ALA A 25 17.42 -5.47 -3.21
CA ALA A 25 16.99 -6.69 -2.53
C ALA A 25 17.59 -6.78 -1.12
N LEU A 26 18.91 -6.56 -0.98
CA LEU A 26 19.59 -6.54 0.32
C LEU A 26 19.02 -5.45 1.25
N GLN A 27 18.62 -4.29 0.69
CA GLN A 27 18.03 -3.22 1.47
C GLN A 27 16.66 -3.62 2.03
N ILE A 28 15.82 -4.31 1.26
CA ILE A 28 14.53 -4.84 1.70
C ILE A 28 14.73 -5.84 2.85
N GLU A 29 15.65 -6.77 2.70
CA GLU A 29 15.98 -7.75 3.75
C GLU A 29 16.43 -7.07 5.04
N LYS A 30 17.32 -6.08 4.95
CA LYS A 30 17.77 -5.28 6.11
C LYS A 30 16.61 -4.52 6.77
N GLU A 31 15.70 -3.96 6.00
CA GLU A 31 14.53 -3.25 6.53
C GLU A 31 13.59 -4.17 7.30
N ILE A 32 13.31 -5.39 6.77
CA ILE A 32 12.47 -6.37 7.46
C ILE A 32 13.17 -6.89 8.74
N LYS A 33 14.50 -7.10 8.69
CA LYS A 33 15.28 -7.48 9.88
C LYS A 33 15.30 -6.39 10.96
N ALA A 34 15.37 -5.12 10.55
CA ALA A 34 15.37 -3.98 11.49
C ALA A 34 14.00 -3.74 12.12
N ASP A 35 12.91 -4.01 11.39
CA ASP A 35 11.53 -3.89 11.84
C ASP A 35 10.71 -5.02 11.22
N VAL A 36 10.55 -6.11 11.97
CA VAL A 36 9.85 -7.32 11.53
C VAL A 36 8.40 -7.07 11.14
N ASN A 37 7.75 -6.03 11.67
CA ASN A 37 6.39 -5.67 11.33
C ASN A 37 6.23 -5.30 9.85
N ARG A 38 7.29 -4.92 9.15
CA ARG A 38 7.29 -4.70 7.69
C ARG A 38 6.92 -5.95 6.91
N ALA A 39 7.19 -7.13 7.47
CA ALA A 39 6.77 -8.39 6.88
C ALA A 39 5.24 -8.57 6.82
N ALA A 40 4.47 -7.78 7.58
CA ALA A 40 3.01 -7.70 7.44
C ALA A 40 2.56 -7.12 6.07
N GLY A 41 3.48 -6.60 5.24
CA GLY A 41 3.17 -6.09 3.92
C GLY A 41 2.23 -4.89 3.94
N MET A 42 1.06 -4.99 3.30
CA MET A 42 0.04 -3.92 3.33
C MET A 42 -0.54 -3.67 4.72
N PHE A 43 -0.47 -4.66 5.63
CA PHE A 43 -0.88 -4.49 7.02
C PHE A 43 0.22 -3.87 7.91
N TYR A 44 1.38 -3.53 7.37
CA TYR A 44 2.35 -2.72 8.07
C TYR A 44 1.80 -1.32 8.32
N ALA A 45 1.98 -0.78 9.51
CA ALA A 45 1.63 0.61 9.83
C ALA A 45 2.86 1.38 10.29
N ARG A 46 3.11 2.50 9.64
CA ARG A 46 4.18 3.42 10.02
C ARG A 46 3.67 4.37 11.10
N TYR A 47 4.15 4.19 12.32
CA TYR A 47 3.85 5.09 13.44
C TYR A 47 4.98 6.12 13.59
N THR A 48 4.94 7.21 12.85
CA THR A 48 5.94 8.28 12.94
C THR A 48 5.36 9.52 13.61
N ALA A 49 5.99 9.98 14.71
CA ALA A 49 5.57 11.20 15.40
C ALA A 49 5.90 12.48 14.60
N LYS A 50 6.92 12.44 13.75
CA LYS A 50 7.38 13.60 12.97
C LYS A 50 7.15 13.37 11.48
N ALA A 51 6.64 14.39 10.82
CA ALA A 51 6.60 14.44 9.36
C ALA A 51 8.02 14.51 8.77
N PRO A 52 8.26 13.90 7.59
CA PRO A 52 9.48 14.13 6.83
C PRO A 52 9.65 15.62 6.51
N LYS A 53 10.91 16.07 6.37
CA LYS A 53 11.19 17.43 5.91
C LYS A 53 10.87 17.54 4.41
N ASP A 54 10.21 18.64 4.05
CA ASP A 54 9.95 18.98 2.67
C ASP A 54 11.11 19.76 2.04
N THR A 55 11.38 19.51 0.76
CA THR A 55 12.15 20.45 -0.05
C THR A 55 11.35 21.74 -0.16
N PRO A 56 11.94 22.91 0.17
CA PRO A 56 11.25 24.18 0.10
C PRO A 56 10.65 24.45 -1.29
N ALA A 57 9.53 25.13 -1.33
CA ALA A 57 8.94 25.54 -2.60
C ALA A 57 9.88 26.50 -3.35
N PRO A 58 9.93 26.44 -4.68
CA PRO A 58 10.64 27.42 -5.49
C PRO A 58 10.23 28.84 -5.13
N LYS A 59 11.18 29.78 -5.24
CA LYS A 59 10.99 31.17 -4.81
C LYS A 59 9.69 31.76 -5.38
N GLY A 60 8.88 32.34 -4.48
CA GLY A 60 7.60 32.94 -4.81
C GLY A 60 6.42 31.98 -4.94
N LYS A 61 6.64 30.69 -5.07
CA LYS A 61 5.56 29.71 -5.19
C LYS A 61 5.02 29.31 -3.82
N LYS A 62 3.69 29.19 -3.70
CA LYS A 62 2.98 28.74 -2.48
C LYS A 62 2.00 27.63 -2.81
N PRO A 63 1.75 26.67 -1.89
CA PRO A 63 0.71 25.67 -2.09
C PRO A 63 -0.65 26.37 -2.13
N PHE A 64 -1.53 25.92 -3.05
CA PHE A 64 -2.88 26.47 -3.16
C PHE A 64 -3.96 25.39 -3.34
N TYR A 65 -3.56 24.15 -3.65
CA TYR A 65 -4.49 23.04 -3.78
C TYR A 65 -3.82 21.71 -3.40
N ILE A 66 -4.53 20.90 -2.63
CA ILE A 66 -4.14 19.53 -2.27
C ILE A 66 -5.16 18.52 -2.78
N ASN A 67 -4.68 17.52 -3.52
CA ASN A 67 -5.46 16.35 -3.94
C ASN A 67 -4.89 15.11 -3.26
N HIS A 68 -5.60 14.60 -2.26
CA HIS A 68 -5.17 13.51 -1.41
C HIS A 68 -6.03 12.27 -1.58
N TYR A 69 -5.38 11.13 -1.69
CA TYR A 69 -5.97 9.79 -1.56
C TYR A 69 -5.24 9.04 -0.44
N GLY A 70 -5.95 8.68 0.62
CA GLY A 70 -5.40 7.93 1.75
C GLY A 70 -6.13 6.62 1.96
N CYS A 71 -5.44 5.64 2.53
CA CYS A 71 -6.04 4.39 2.97
C CYS A 71 -6.25 4.38 4.49
N PRO A 72 -7.06 3.43 5.03
CA PRO A 72 -7.35 3.37 6.43
C PRO A 72 -6.10 3.24 7.30
N GLY A 73 -6.17 3.79 8.50
CA GLY A 73 -5.27 3.42 9.58
C GLY A 73 -5.43 1.96 9.98
N PRO A 74 -4.64 1.46 10.94
CA PRO A 74 -4.74 0.11 11.49
C PRO A 74 -6.16 -0.29 11.89
N TYR A 75 -6.55 -1.51 11.49
CA TYR A 75 -7.86 -2.07 11.74
C TYR A 75 -7.76 -3.56 12.08
N TYR A 76 -8.79 -4.12 12.74
CA TYR A 76 -8.93 -5.56 12.92
C TYR A 76 -9.14 -6.23 11.57
N LEU A 77 -8.61 -7.44 11.40
CA LEU A 77 -8.77 -8.19 10.15
C LEU A 77 -10.25 -8.28 9.76
N ASP A 78 -10.53 -8.15 8.48
CA ASP A 78 -11.89 -8.02 7.94
C ASP A 78 -12.64 -9.36 7.78
N LYS A 79 -12.01 -10.46 8.19
CA LYS A 79 -12.57 -11.80 8.21
C LYS A 79 -12.29 -12.46 9.54
N SER A 80 -13.34 -12.80 10.25
CA SER A 80 -13.24 -13.48 11.56
C SER A 80 -12.46 -14.79 11.50
N GLU A 81 -12.47 -15.49 10.32
CA GLU A 81 -11.78 -16.76 10.13
C GLU A 81 -10.27 -16.66 10.42
N TYR A 82 -9.65 -15.51 10.19
CA TYR A 82 -8.23 -15.32 10.54
C TYR A 82 -7.94 -15.45 12.03
N TYR A 83 -8.92 -15.25 12.89
CA TYR A 83 -8.82 -15.41 14.34
C TYR A 83 -9.41 -16.73 14.80
N THR A 84 -10.59 -17.09 14.30
CA THR A 84 -11.38 -18.23 14.79
C THR A 84 -10.80 -19.59 14.39
N GLU A 85 -10.27 -19.71 13.16
CA GLU A 85 -9.73 -21.00 12.71
C GLU A 85 -8.44 -21.39 13.45
N PRO A 86 -7.39 -20.54 13.58
CA PRO A 86 -6.23 -20.87 14.39
C PRO A 86 -6.60 -21.15 15.85
N TYR A 87 -7.51 -20.35 16.43
CA TYR A 87 -8.00 -20.60 17.79
C TYR A 87 -8.64 -21.97 17.95
N ALA A 88 -9.51 -22.37 17.04
CA ALA A 88 -10.18 -23.69 17.06
C ALA A 88 -9.18 -24.84 16.89
N ILE A 89 -8.24 -24.73 15.94
CA ILE A 89 -7.21 -25.76 15.70
C ILE A 89 -6.35 -25.96 16.94
N PHE A 90 -5.85 -24.91 17.55
CA PHE A 90 -4.98 -24.98 18.73
C PHE A 90 -5.75 -25.45 19.98
N THR A 91 -6.99 -25.00 20.19
CA THR A 91 -7.84 -25.45 21.29
C THR A 91 -8.11 -26.95 21.20
N ARG A 92 -8.44 -27.47 20.01
CA ARG A 92 -8.64 -28.90 19.78
C ARG A 92 -7.34 -29.69 20.03
N ALA A 93 -6.21 -29.19 19.53
CA ALA A 93 -4.93 -29.89 19.72
C ALA A 93 -4.52 -29.92 21.20
N ASP A 94 -4.79 -28.84 21.97
CA ASP A 94 -4.50 -28.79 23.41
C ASP A 94 -5.36 -29.78 24.19
N SER A 95 -6.67 -29.88 23.89
CA SER A 95 -7.58 -30.87 24.54
C SER A 95 -7.16 -32.31 24.29
N LEU A 96 -6.43 -32.58 23.21
CA LEU A 96 -5.90 -33.90 22.87
C LEU A 96 -4.44 -34.13 23.32
N GLY A 97 -3.86 -33.14 24.04
CA GLY A 97 -2.46 -33.19 24.49
C GLY A 97 -1.43 -33.15 23.35
N LYS A 98 -1.79 -32.59 22.18
CA LYS A 98 -0.95 -32.57 20.97
C LYS A 98 -0.08 -31.29 20.80
N LEU A 99 -0.14 -30.36 21.75
CA LEU A 99 0.68 -29.17 21.74
C LEU A 99 2.01 -29.32 22.48
N THR A 100 3.08 -28.74 21.93
CA THR A 100 4.33 -28.52 22.64
C THR A 100 4.16 -27.41 23.68
N LYS A 101 5.20 -27.15 24.50
CA LYS A 101 5.22 -25.98 25.40
C LYS A 101 5.06 -24.66 24.62
N LEU A 102 5.73 -24.54 23.48
CA LEU A 102 5.59 -23.38 22.58
C LEU A 102 4.17 -23.31 22.00
N GLY A 103 3.62 -24.44 21.54
CA GLY A 103 2.25 -24.50 21.03
C GLY A 103 1.20 -24.01 22.05
N LYS A 104 1.35 -24.34 23.34
CA LYS A 104 0.48 -23.84 24.40
C LYS A 104 0.61 -22.33 24.60
N GLU A 105 1.83 -21.79 24.53
CA GLU A 105 2.04 -20.35 24.62
C GLU A 105 1.45 -19.62 23.41
N VAL A 106 1.57 -20.19 22.20
CA VAL A 106 0.94 -19.66 20.99
C VAL A 106 -0.58 -19.67 21.10
N LEU A 107 -1.20 -20.76 21.62
CA LEU A 107 -2.63 -20.82 21.91
C LEU A 107 -3.06 -19.65 22.84
N ARG A 108 -2.30 -19.39 23.91
CA ARG A 108 -2.59 -18.26 24.82
C ARG A 108 -2.61 -16.93 24.08
N ARG A 109 -1.60 -16.67 23.21
CA ARG A 109 -1.51 -15.43 22.42
C ARG A 109 -2.64 -15.33 21.39
N ILE A 110 -2.96 -16.42 20.68
CA ILE A 110 -4.09 -16.48 19.74
C ILE A 110 -5.41 -16.21 20.46
N THR A 111 -5.60 -16.77 21.66
CA THR A 111 -6.80 -16.54 22.48
C THR A 111 -6.98 -15.07 22.79
N LEU A 112 -5.90 -14.37 23.18
CA LEU A 112 -5.93 -12.92 23.44
C LEU A 112 -6.30 -12.14 22.18
N MET A 113 -5.70 -12.49 21.03
CA MET A 113 -6.01 -11.83 19.75
C MET A 113 -7.46 -12.07 19.33
N TYR A 114 -7.96 -13.30 19.49
CA TYR A 114 -9.35 -13.65 19.19
C TYR A 114 -10.33 -12.86 20.08
N GLN A 115 -10.06 -12.77 21.38
CA GLN A 115 -10.91 -12.04 22.32
C GLN A 115 -10.92 -10.53 22.03
N ASP A 116 -9.76 -9.94 21.68
CA ASP A 116 -9.65 -8.52 21.32
C ASP A 116 -10.40 -8.18 20.03
N ALA A 117 -10.41 -9.11 19.06
CA ALA A 117 -11.00 -8.90 17.74
C ALA A 117 -12.47 -9.34 17.63
N LYS A 118 -13.01 -10.03 18.63
CA LYS A 118 -14.35 -10.60 18.60
C LYS A 118 -15.41 -9.54 18.31
N ASP A 119 -16.24 -9.79 17.30
CA ASP A 119 -17.33 -8.91 16.84
C ASP A 119 -16.85 -7.52 16.31
N ARG A 120 -15.55 -7.44 15.89
CA ARG A 120 -14.91 -6.18 15.46
C ARG A 120 -14.28 -6.28 14.07
N ASP A 121 -14.81 -7.14 13.22
CA ASP A 121 -14.28 -7.39 11.86
C ASP A 121 -14.19 -6.09 11.05
N GLY A 122 -12.97 -5.76 10.59
CA GLY A 122 -12.71 -4.56 9.80
C GLY A 122 -12.89 -3.22 10.53
N GLU A 123 -13.10 -3.23 11.85
CA GLU A 123 -13.20 -2.02 12.68
C GLU A 123 -11.83 -1.35 12.82
N LEU A 124 -11.82 -0.02 12.77
CA LEU A 124 -10.61 0.77 13.02
C LEU A 124 -10.16 0.61 14.48
N THR A 125 -8.89 0.23 14.69
CA THR A 125 -8.37 0.09 16.05
C THR A 125 -8.11 1.45 16.70
N VAL A 126 -7.95 1.49 18.04
CA VAL A 126 -7.53 2.70 18.76
C VAL A 126 -6.24 3.27 18.20
N ARG A 127 -5.28 2.41 17.84
CA ARG A 127 -4.02 2.82 17.18
C ARG A 127 -4.25 3.39 15.78
N GLY A 128 -5.25 2.87 15.06
CA GLY A 128 -5.67 3.38 13.76
C GLY A 128 -6.28 4.77 13.85
N ALA A 129 -7.14 5.00 14.84
CA ALA A 129 -7.70 6.32 15.13
C ALA A 129 -6.60 7.34 15.46
N GLN A 130 -5.68 6.98 16.36
CA GLN A 130 -4.52 7.82 16.72
C GLN A 130 -3.61 8.13 15.51
N GLN A 131 -3.31 7.14 14.67
CA GLN A 131 -2.53 7.37 13.46
C GLN A 131 -3.24 8.32 12.51
N SER A 132 -4.56 8.15 12.29
CA SER A 132 -5.36 9.00 11.40
C SER A 132 -5.32 10.46 11.85
N ARG A 133 -5.48 10.72 13.15
CA ARG A 133 -5.32 12.06 13.73
C ARG A 133 -3.92 12.61 13.52
N THR A 134 -2.89 11.80 13.79
CA THR A 134 -1.48 12.19 13.62
C THR A 134 -1.17 12.60 12.18
N LEU A 135 -1.65 11.85 11.19
CA LEU A 135 -1.43 12.14 9.78
C LEU A 135 -2.06 13.48 9.35
N VAL A 136 -3.28 13.78 9.82
CA VAL A 136 -3.92 15.08 9.54
C VAL A 136 -3.19 16.21 10.27
N LYS A 137 -2.79 16.02 11.53
CA LYS A 137 -1.97 16.99 12.26
C LYS A 137 -0.68 17.30 11.50
N GLN A 138 0.06 16.28 11.05
CA GLN A 138 1.27 16.46 10.24
C GLN A 138 1.01 17.19 8.93
N MET A 139 -0.12 16.92 8.26
CA MET A 139 -0.52 17.64 7.05
C MET A 139 -0.74 19.14 7.33
N MET A 140 -1.42 19.47 8.44
CA MET A 140 -1.67 20.87 8.84
C MET A 140 -0.36 21.60 9.19
N GLU A 141 0.55 20.94 9.89
CA GLU A 141 1.86 21.50 10.26
C GLU A 141 2.77 21.74 9.04
N ARG A 142 2.68 20.87 8.02
CA ARG A 142 3.48 20.99 6.78
C ARG A 142 2.95 22.03 5.80
N PHE A 143 1.63 22.21 5.76
CA PHE A 143 0.97 23.08 4.78
C PHE A 143 0.01 24.07 5.47
N PRO A 144 0.51 24.89 6.43
CA PRO A 144 -0.37 25.74 7.25
C PRO A 144 -1.20 26.72 6.41
N ASP A 145 -0.66 27.22 5.30
CA ASP A 145 -1.36 28.13 4.39
C ASP A 145 -2.62 27.51 3.75
N MET A 146 -2.72 26.18 3.74
CA MET A 146 -3.86 25.43 3.20
C MET A 146 -5.01 25.29 4.20
N PHE A 147 -4.75 25.55 5.49
CA PHE A 147 -5.72 25.40 6.56
C PHE A 147 -6.12 26.77 7.09
N THR A 148 -7.12 27.38 6.47
CA THR A 148 -7.59 28.71 6.81
C THR A 148 -9.06 28.69 7.26
N PRO A 149 -9.51 29.59 8.14
CA PRO A 149 -10.90 29.67 8.61
C PRO A 149 -11.94 29.84 7.49
N LYS A 150 -11.54 30.35 6.34
CA LYS A 150 -12.40 30.52 5.14
C LYS A 150 -12.19 29.39 4.12
N GLY A 151 -11.29 28.46 4.39
CA GLY A 151 -10.99 27.33 3.51
C GLY A 151 -12.15 26.35 3.42
N TYR A 152 -12.50 25.95 2.18
CA TYR A 152 -13.48 24.90 1.94
C TYR A 152 -12.75 23.59 1.60
N TYR A 153 -13.12 22.51 2.30
CA TYR A 153 -12.53 21.18 2.14
C TYR A 153 -13.60 20.19 1.66
N SER A 154 -13.32 19.49 0.56
CA SER A 154 -14.15 18.41 0.05
C SER A 154 -13.60 17.08 0.56
N VAL A 155 -14.32 16.45 1.49
CA VAL A 155 -13.87 15.23 2.16
C VAL A 155 -14.77 14.06 1.75
N ARG A 156 -14.19 12.97 1.25
CA ARG A 156 -14.91 11.83 0.70
C ARG A 156 -14.37 10.51 1.23
N SER A 157 -15.26 9.56 1.46
CA SER A 157 -14.90 8.17 1.77
C SER A 157 -15.68 7.21 0.87
N ILE A 158 -15.10 6.06 0.59
CA ILE A 158 -15.87 4.89 0.14
C ILE A 158 -16.74 4.38 1.28
N VAL A 159 -17.76 3.56 0.95
CA VAL A 159 -18.71 3.03 1.95
C VAL A 159 -18.13 1.77 2.59
N GLU A 160 -17.05 1.96 3.34
CA GLU A 160 -16.46 0.94 4.19
C GLU A 160 -16.19 1.52 5.58
N ASN A 161 -16.54 0.77 6.63
CA ASN A 161 -16.48 1.25 8.01
C ASN A 161 -15.12 1.87 8.34
N ARG A 162 -14.02 1.13 8.12
CA ARG A 162 -12.65 1.61 8.41
C ARG A 162 -12.26 2.88 7.65
N CYS A 163 -12.74 3.06 6.41
CA CYS A 163 -12.45 4.26 5.62
C CYS A 163 -13.25 5.46 6.13
N ILE A 164 -14.52 5.25 6.49
CA ILE A 164 -15.40 6.29 7.08
C ILE A 164 -14.84 6.72 8.43
N MET A 165 -14.45 5.78 9.28
CA MET A 165 -13.89 6.09 10.61
C MET A 165 -12.54 6.82 10.48
N THR A 166 -11.65 6.41 9.57
CA THR A 166 -10.40 7.14 9.28
C THR A 166 -10.67 8.57 8.84
N MET A 167 -11.66 8.79 7.98
CA MET A 167 -12.10 10.12 7.56
C MET A 167 -12.60 10.94 8.75
N GLN A 168 -13.42 10.36 9.62
CA GLN A 168 -13.98 11.03 10.80
C GLN A 168 -12.89 11.42 11.80
N GLU A 169 -11.94 10.53 12.07
CA GLU A 169 -10.82 10.82 12.97
C GLU A 169 -9.96 11.97 12.43
N GLY A 170 -9.76 12.02 11.12
CA GLY A 170 -9.07 13.14 10.47
C GLY A 170 -9.84 14.46 10.60
N LEU A 171 -11.17 14.45 10.43
CA LEU A 171 -12.01 15.63 10.61
C LEU A 171 -12.06 16.11 12.06
N LEU A 172 -12.11 15.19 13.03
CA LEU A 172 -12.02 15.53 14.47
C LEU A 172 -10.70 16.24 14.79
N GLN A 173 -9.59 15.75 14.26
CA GLN A 173 -8.28 16.39 14.43
C GLN A 173 -8.23 17.77 13.78
N LEU A 174 -8.75 17.90 12.55
CA LEU A 174 -8.85 19.18 11.86
C LEU A 174 -9.66 20.19 12.69
N SER A 175 -10.82 19.78 13.21
CA SER A 175 -11.68 20.63 14.03
C SER A 175 -11.04 21.00 15.39
N ALA A 176 -10.22 20.12 15.95
CA ALA A 176 -9.52 20.40 17.21
C ALA A 176 -8.40 21.44 17.06
N MET A 177 -7.79 21.53 15.86
CA MET A 177 -6.68 22.46 15.60
C MET A 177 -7.12 23.77 14.94
N GLN A 178 -8.27 23.79 14.26
CA GLN A 178 -8.76 24.95 13.51
C GLN A 178 -10.28 25.10 13.62
N GLN A 179 -10.74 26.31 13.89
CA GLN A 179 -12.16 26.67 13.92
C GLN A 179 -12.36 28.04 13.26
N PRO A 180 -13.44 28.25 12.47
CA PRO A 180 -14.40 27.24 12.01
C PRO A 180 -13.85 26.36 10.88
N VAL A 181 -14.34 25.13 10.78
CA VAL A 181 -14.02 24.21 9.66
C VAL A 181 -15.18 24.19 8.68
N ILE A 182 -14.94 24.56 7.43
CA ILE A 182 -15.92 24.46 6.35
C ILE A 182 -15.59 23.19 5.54
N ALA A 183 -16.04 22.05 6.02
CA ALA A 183 -15.83 20.76 5.36
C ALA A 183 -17.17 20.15 4.90
N ARG A 184 -17.24 19.72 3.65
CA ARG A 184 -18.34 18.88 3.15
C ARG A 184 -17.87 17.43 3.12
N SER A 185 -18.28 16.65 4.10
CA SER A 185 -17.99 15.21 4.15
C SER A 185 -19.10 14.39 3.49
N LYS A 186 -18.73 13.30 2.82
CA LYS A 186 -19.64 12.36 2.18
C LYS A 186 -19.03 10.97 2.07
N ALA A 187 -19.79 9.93 2.40
CA ALA A 187 -19.51 8.56 2.00
C ALA A 187 -20.64 8.08 1.09
N SER A 188 -20.32 7.62 -0.13
CA SER A 188 -21.34 7.29 -1.11
C SER A 188 -20.84 6.28 -2.14
N LEU A 189 -21.72 5.38 -2.58
CA LEU A 189 -21.45 4.46 -3.69
C LEU A 189 -21.15 5.19 -5.01
N GLN A 190 -21.67 6.42 -5.18
CA GLN A 190 -21.40 7.24 -6.38
C GLN A 190 -19.92 7.64 -6.49
N GLU A 191 -19.20 7.73 -5.37
CA GLU A 191 -17.79 8.08 -5.34
C GLU A 191 -16.88 6.92 -5.79
N LEU A 192 -17.38 5.67 -5.76
CA LEU A 192 -16.60 4.47 -6.11
C LEU A 192 -15.98 4.55 -7.50
N LYS A 193 -16.66 5.15 -8.47
CA LYS A 193 -16.15 5.31 -9.84
C LYS A 193 -14.80 6.05 -9.93
N PHE A 194 -14.46 6.88 -8.92
CA PHE A 194 -13.23 7.65 -8.86
C PHE A 194 -12.34 7.27 -7.68
N MET A 195 -12.82 6.46 -6.75
CA MET A 195 -12.11 6.13 -5.52
C MET A 195 -11.82 4.64 -5.37
N ASN A 196 -12.64 3.78 -5.93
CA ASN A 196 -12.43 2.33 -6.00
C ASN A 196 -13.15 1.75 -7.24
N PRO A 197 -12.71 2.12 -8.46
CA PRO A 197 -13.38 1.69 -9.67
C PRO A 197 -13.27 0.17 -9.86
N VAL A 198 -14.32 -0.42 -10.41
CA VAL A 198 -14.37 -1.84 -10.77
C VAL A 198 -14.21 -1.99 -12.27
N ASP A 199 -13.33 -2.89 -12.68
CA ASP A 199 -13.19 -3.34 -14.07
C ASP A 199 -13.22 -4.87 -14.11
N ARG A 200 -14.36 -5.42 -14.52
CA ARG A 200 -14.59 -6.87 -14.53
C ARG A 200 -13.62 -7.61 -15.43
N GLU A 201 -13.25 -7.04 -16.58
CA GLU A 201 -12.32 -7.65 -17.53
C GLU A 201 -10.91 -7.74 -16.93
N LEU A 202 -10.36 -6.65 -16.39
CA LEU A 202 -9.07 -6.67 -15.72
C LEU A 202 -9.09 -7.60 -14.49
N THR A 203 -10.19 -7.60 -13.75
CA THR A 203 -10.32 -8.46 -12.56
C THR A 203 -10.34 -9.93 -12.92
N SER A 204 -11.00 -10.33 -14.02
CA SER A 204 -11.01 -11.72 -14.47
C SER A 204 -9.66 -12.22 -14.99
N GLN A 205 -8.80 -11.32 -15.46
CA GLN A 205 -7.45 -11.65 -15.95
C GLN A 205 -6.42 -11.83 -14.84
N ARG A 206 -6.71 -11.43 -13.60
CA ARG A 206 -5.75 -11.43 -12.48
C ARG A 206 -5.08 -12.77 -12.25
N LEU A 207 -5.87 -13.84 -12.28
CA LEU A 207 -5.45 -15.20 -12.03
C LEU A 207 -5.90 -16.11 -13.19
N ASP A 208 -5.50 -15.76 -14.40
CA ASP A 208 -5.60 -16.71 -15.52
C ASP A 208 -4.76 -17.96 -15.24
N SER A 209 -4.94 -18.99 -16.06
CA SER A 209 -4.31 -20.30 -15.84
C SER A 209 -2.79 -20.21 -15.68
N LEU A 210 -2.12 -19.41 -16.53
CA LEU A 210 -0.66 -19.25 -16.48
C LEU A 210 -0.22 -18.53 -15.21
N THR A 211 -0.88 -17.45 -14.88
CA THR A 211 -0.57 -16.65 -13.67
C THR A 211 -0.75 -17.50 -12.42
N ARG A 212 -1.85 -18.27 -12.34
CA ARG A 212 -2.13 -19.14 -11.20
C ARG A 212 -1.09 -20.25 -11.04
N ILE A 213 -0.75 -20.94 -12.14
CA ILE A 213 0.26 -22.01 -12.12
C ILE A 213 1.62 -21.43 -11.67
N THR A 214 2.02 -20.29 -12.24
CA THR A 214 3.30 -19.65 -11.90
C THR A 214 3.33 -19.18 -10.45
N TYR A 215 2.24 -18.59 -9.95
CA TYR A 215 2.15 -18.15 -8.56
C TYR A 215 2.14 -19.35 -7.58
N ASN A 216 1.42 -20.43 -7.88
CA ASN A 216 1.44 -21.62 -7.05
C ASN A 216 2.85 -22.21 -6.96
N ARG A 217 3.54 -22.38 -8.11
CA ARG A 217 4.94 -22.85 -8.11
C ARG A 217 5.86 -21.92 -7.28
N PHE A 218 5.71 -20.62 -7.43
CA PHE A 218 6.48 -19.66 -6.63
C PHE A 218 6.18 -19.81 -5.13
N THR A 219 4.92 -20.04 -4.78
CA THR A 219 4.48 -20.26 -3.40
C THR A 219 5.07 -21.55 -2.84
N ASP A 220 5.03 -22.66 -3.59
CA ASP A 220 5.58 -23.95 -3.17
C ASP A 220 7.09 -23.86 -2.90
N LEU A 221 7.84 -23.18 -3.75
CA LEU A 221 9.28 -22.93 -3.59
C LEU A 221 9.63 -22.05 -2.37
N ASN A 222 8.68 -21.26 -1.89
CA ASN A 222 8.81 -20.40 -0.72
C ASN A 222 8.05 -20.92 0.50
N SER A 223 7.75 -22.22 0.55
CA SER A 223 7.01 -22.87 1.62
C SER A 223 7.82 -24.01 2.22
N ASN A 224 7.88 -24.04 3.56
CA ASN A 224 8.38 -25.17 4.34
C ASN A 224 7.77 -25.07 5.75
N GLU A 225 6.60 -25.68 5.91
CA GLU A 225 5.82 -25.59 7.14
C GLU A 225 6.25 -26.61 8.21
N ASN A 226 7.03 -27.66 7.84
CA ASN A 226 7.38 -28.78 8.73
C ASN A 226 8.09 -28.33 10.01
N ARG A 227 9.05 -27.42 9.88
CA ARG A 227 9.79 -26.91 11.07
C ARG A 227 8.82 -26.19 12.02
N LEU A 228 7.97 -25.31 11.50
CA LEU A 228 7.00 -24.57 12.32
C LEU A 228 6.02 -25.54 12.98
N MET A 229 5.44 -26.47 12.21
CA MET A 229 4.50 -27.46 12.76
C MET A 229 5.12 -28.33 13.85
N SER A 230 6.34 -28.85 13.65
CA SER A 230 7.02 -29.66 14.65
C SER A 230 7.43 -28.87 15.91
N SER A 231 7.58 -27.55 15.81
CA SER A 231 7.83 -26.71 16.97
C SER A 231 6.56 -26.44 17.81
N LEU A 232 5.39 -26.48 17.19
CA LEU A 232 4.08 -26.18 17.80
C LEU A 232 3.34 -27.42 18.26
N PHE A 233 3.49 -28.53 17.54
CA PHE A 233 2.79 -29.79 17.80
C PHE A 233 3.80 -30.90 18.14
N ASN A 234 3.47 -31.75 19.10
CA ASN A 234 4.31 -32.84 19.56
C ASN A 234 4.06 -34.18 18.81
N ASP A 235 3.11 -34.18 17.87
CA ASP A 235 2.71 -35.36 17.09
C ASP A 235 2.51 -34.96 15.62
N MET A 236 3.49 -35.28 14.77
CA MET A 236 3.43 -34.94 13.35
C MET A 236 2.42 -35.81 12.56
N ASN A 237 2.09 -37.04 13.05
CA ASN A 237 1.02 -37.82 12.46
C ASN A 237 -0.35 -37.16 12.70
N TYR A 238 -0.55 -36.56 13.88
CA TYR A 238 -1.74 -35.76 14.15
C TYR A 238 -1.81 -34.57 13.18
N VAL A 239 -0.70 -33.85 12.98
CA VAL A 239 -0.64 -32.72 12.02
C VAL A 239 -1.01 -33.18 10.61
N MET A 240 -0.36 -34.22 10.09
CA MET A 240 -0.61 -34.72 8.73
C MET A 240 -2.06 -35.16 8.48
N ASN A 241 -2.75 -35.68 9.50
CA ASN A 241 -4.10 -36.20 9.35
C ASN A 241 -5.20 -35.18 9.67
N ASN A 242 -4.91 -34.09 10.36
CA ASN A 242 -5.94 -33.20 10.92
C ASN A 242 -5.72 -31.70 10.63
N ILE A 243 -4.57 -31.31 10.11
CA ILE A 243 -4.20 -29.89 9.97
C ILE A 243 -3.74 -29.60 8.54
N ASP A 244 -4.36 -28.61 7.91
CA ASP A 244 -3.78 -27.98 6.72
C ASP A 244 -2.63 -27.06 7.17
N ALA A 245 -1.41 -27.61 7.16
CA ALA A 245 -0.20 -26.94 7.65
C ALA A 245 0.10 -25.65 6.84
N PHE A 246 -0.15 -25.67 5.54
CA PHE A 246 0.05 -24.51 4.67
C PHE A 246 -0.89 -23.35 5.05
N ASN A 247 -2.17 -23.63 5.18
CA ASN A 247 -3.17 -22.63 5.55
C ASN A 247 -2.95 -22.11 6.98
N LEU A 248 -2.66 -23.00 7.93
CA LEU A 248 -2.38 -22.62 9.32
C LEU A 248 -1.14 -21.71 9.42
N CYS A 249 -0.04 -22.05 8.72
CA CYS A 249 1.17 -21.22 8.67
C CYS A 249 0.86 -19.81 8.12
N LYS A 250 0.08 -19.75 7.03
CA LYS A 250 -0.37 -18.47 6.44
C LYS A 250 -1.21 -17.66 7.43
N GLN A 251 -2.16 -18.28 8.13
CA GLN A 251 -3.02 -17.58 9.10
C GLN A 251 -2.22 -17.09 10.30
N LEU A 252 -1.30 -17.88 10.84
CA LEU A 252 -0.40 -17.47 11.93
C LEU A 252 0.47 -16.29 11.52
N PHE A 253 0.94 -16.26 10.27
CA PHE A 253 1.72 -15.14 9.75
C PHE A 253 0.88 -13.86 9.60
N ILE A 254 -0.36 -13.97 9.14
CA ILE A 254 -1.31 -12.84 9.07
C ILE A 254 -1.61 -12.30 10.47
N LEU A 255 -1.87 -13.19 11.44
CA LEU A 255 -2.06 -12.79 12.85
C LEU A 255 -0.81 -12.12 13.41
N ALA A 256 0.40 -12.65 13.13
CA ALA A 256 1.65 -12.05 13.55
C ALA A 256 1.77 -10.60 13.07
N GLY A 257 1.41 -10.34 11.80
CA GLY A 257 1.37 -9.00 11.24
C GLY A 257 0.34 -8.08 11.89
N ASN A 258 -0.75 -8.65 12.43
CA ASN A 258 -1.83 -7.86 13.03
C ASN A 258 -1.60 -7.54 14.52
N VAL A 259 -0.73 -8.25 15.25
CA VAL A 259 -0.42 -7.98 16.67
C VAL A 259 -0.06 -6.51 16.91
N GLN A 260 0.69 -5.88 16.00
CA GLN A 260 1.10 -4.47 16.11
C GLN A 260 -0.09 -3.49 16.18
N HIS A 261 -1.31 -3.92 15.82
CA HIS A 261 -2.52 -3.08 15.75
C HIS A 261 -3.48 -3.34 16.93
N SER A 262 -3.32 -4.49 17.60
CA SER A 262 -4.17 -4.95 18.70
C SER A 262 -3.90 -4.20 19.99
N SER A 263 -4.74 -4.44 21.01
CA SER A 263 -4.54 -3.97 22.37
C SER A 263 -3.27 -4.54 23.02
N TYR A 264 -2.69 -5.58 22.44
CA TYR A 264 -1.49 -6.26 22.92
C TYR A 264 -0.20 -5.83 22.20
N ALA A 265 -0.24 -4.79 21.40
CA ALA A 265 0.94 -4.27 20.70
C ALA A 265 2.08 -3.94 21.69
N GLY A 266 3.26 -4.53 21.47
CA GLY A 266 4.43 -4.38 22.35
C GLY A 266 4.46 -5.31 23.56
N GLN A 267 3.41 -6.10 23.83
CA GLN A 267 3.39 -7.07 24.93
C GLN A 267 3.91 -8.45 24.51
N PHE A 268 3.63 -8.86 23.28
CA PHE A 268 4.16 -10.07 22.68
C PHE A 268 4.26 -9.91 21.16
N SER A 269 4.92 -10.86 20.50
CA SER A 269 4.93 -11.04 19.06
C SER A 269 4.45 -12.43 18.70
N LEU A 270 3.98 -12.64 17.48
CA LEU A 270 3.81 -13.96 16.87
C LEU A 270 4.82 -14.18 15.73
N PHE A 271 5.62 -13.16 15.39
CA PHE A 271 6.75 -13.35 14.46
C PHE A 271 7.89 -14.17 15.08
N ASP A 272 7.97 -14.24 16.41
CA ASP A 272 9.01 -14.98 17.14
C ASP A 272 8.92 -16.53 17.00
N ILE A 273 7.78 -17.05 16.50
CA ILE A 273 7.65 -18.47 16.19
C ILE A 273 8.28 -18.84 14.84
N PHE A 274 8.58 -17.86 14.01
CA PHE A 274 9.18 -18.03 12.68
C PHE A 274 10.67 -17.70 12.71
N THR A 275 11.44 -18.41 11.90
CA THR A 275 12.82 -18.00 11.62
C THR A 275 12.85 -16.77 10.71
N PRO A 276 13.96 -16.00 10.67
CA PRO A 276 14.09 -14.87 9.75
C PRO A 276 13.89 -15.26 8.27
N GLN A 277 14.30 -16.44 7.88
CA GLN A 277 14.10 -16.98 6.54
C GLN A 277 12.63 -17.25 6.25
N GLU A 278 11.90 -17.88 7.17
CA GLU A 278 10.47 -18.13 7.04
C GLU A 278 9.68 -16.83 6.99
N ILE A 279 10.04 -15.83 7.80
CA ILE A 279 9.43 -14.49 7.73
C ILE A 279 9.59 -13.89 6.34
N HIS A 280 10.80 -13.93 5.79
CA HIS A 280 11.08 -13.41 4.46
C HIS A 280 10.31 -14.17 3.37
N GLN A 281 10.28 -15.50 3.43
CA GLN A 281 9.54 -16.35 2.49
C GLN A 281 8.03 -16.08 2.54
N GLN A 282 7.43 -15.97 3.72
CA GLN A 282 6.01 -15.66 3.87
C GLN A 282 5.67 -14.27 3.34
N TRP A 283 6.53 -13.28 3.65
CA TRP A 283 6.38 -11.94 3.10
C TRP A 283 6.49 -11.92 1.56
N ARG A 284 7.46 -12.65 0.97
CA ARG A 284 7.61 -12.74 -0.50
C ARG A 284 6.35 -13.27 -1.18
N LYS A 285 5.68 -14.27 -0.60
CA LYS A 285 4.40 -14.79 -1.12
C LYS A 285 3.33 -13.71 -1.15
N GLN A 286 3.16 -12.97 -0.07
CA GLN A 286 2.21 -11.84 -0.02
C GLN A 286 2.61 -10.70 -0.96
N ASN A 287 3.89 -10.39 -1.05
CA ASN A 287 4.41 -9.35 -1.92
C ASN A 287 4.10 -9.67 -3.40
N ALA A 288 4.42 -10.89 -3.85
CA ALA A 288 4.11 -11.37 -5.20
C ALA A 288 2.59 -11.37 -5.48
N TRP A 289 1.77 -11.79 -4.52
CA TRP A 289 0.31 -11.73 -4.63
C TRP A 289 -0.19 -10.30 -4.88
N HIS A 290 0.31 -9.32 -4.12
CA HIS A 290 -0.06 -7.93 -4.31
C HIS A 290 0.43 -7.38 -5.66
N TYR A 291 1.63 -7.75 -6.10
CA TYR A 291 2.14 -7.37 -7.41
C TYR A 291 1.28 -7.90 -8.56
N ILE A 292 0.90 -9.18 -8.52
CA ILE A 292 0.01 -9.79 -9.50
C ILE A 292 -1.33 -9.06 -9.59
N ASN A 293 -1.90 -8.69 -8.46
CA ASN A 293 -3.25 -8.12 -8.38
C ASN A 293 -3.31 -6.61 -8.65
N TYR A 294 -2.23 -5.87 -8.37
CA TYR A 294 -2.27 -4.41 -8.32
C TYR A 294 -1.12 -3.73 -9.06
N GLY A 295 -0.10 -4.48 -9.46
CA GLY A 295 1.07 -3.98 -10.18
C GLY A 295 1.02 -4.19 -11.69
N GLY A 296 2.21 -4.18 -12.32
CA GLY A 296 2.39 -4.37 -13.76
C GLY A 296 2.80 -5.80 -14.14
N CYS A 297 2.27 -6.83 -13.47
CA CYS A 297 2.62 -8.23 -13.69
C CYS A 297 2.37 -8.67 -15.12
N GLN A 298 3.43 -9.06 -15.83
CA GLN A 298 3.32 -9.47 -17.23
C GLN A 298 2.62 -10.82 -17.44
N LEU A 299 2.58 -11.68 -16.43
CA LEU A 299 1.87 -12.96 -16.47
C LEU A 299 0.38 -12.78 -16.79
N ASN A 300 -0.24 -11.71 -16.30
CA ASN A 300 -1.65 -11.37 -16.54
C ASN A 300 -1.83 -10.14 -17.43
N GLY A 301 -0.89 -9.92 -18.35
CA GLY A 301 -0.95 -8.86 -19.36
C GLY A 301 -0.35 -7.51 -18.93
N GLY A 302 0.05 -7.30 -17.68
CA GLY A 302 0.76 -6.09 -17.24
C GLY A 302 -0.13 -4.86 -16.99
N TYR A 303 -1.46 -5.01 -16.91
CA TYR A 303 -2.39 -3.88 -16.88
C TYR A 303 -3.20 -3.76 -15.59
N GLN A 304 -2.93 -4.54 -14.53
CA GLN A 304 -3.76 -4.50 -13.31
C GLN A 304 -3.74 -3.13 -12.63
N ALA A 305 -2.64 -2.38 -12.69
CA ALA A 305 -2.57 -1.01 -12.19
C ALA A 305 -3.58 -0.05 -12.86
N TYR A 306 -3.98 -0.33 -14.11
CA TYR A 306 -4.98 0.46 -14.85
C TYR A 306 -6.42 0.32 -14.31
N LEU A 307 -6.65 -0.52 -13.32
CA LEU A 307 -7.87 -0.44 -12.51
C LEU A 307 -8.11 1.00 -12.01
N GLN A 308 -7.04 1.73 -11.69
CA GLN A 308 -7.12 3.10 -11.18
C GLN A 308 -7.07 4.20 -12.27
N ARG A 309 -7.31 3.87 -13.56
CA ARG A 309 -7.31 4.85 -14.64
C ARG A 309 -8.35 5.97 -14.46
N ALA A 310 -9.54 5.61 -13.96
CA ALA A 310 -10.59 6.60 -13.68
C ALA A 310 -10.22 7.52 -12.50
N THR A 311 -9.58 6.97 -11.48
CA THR A 311 -9.04 7.71 -10.33
C THR A 311 -7.97 8.70 -10.79
N LEU A 312 -6.97 8.25 -11.54
CA LEU A 312 -5.90 9.12 -12.04
C LEU A 312 -6.44 10.22 -12.98
N ARG A 313 -7.37 9.87 -13.89
CA ARG A 313 -8.03 10.86 -14.75
C ARG A 313 -8.77 11.90 -13.93
N ASN A 314 -9.49 11.48 -12.88
CA ASN A 314 -10.18 12.38 -11.99
C ASN A 314 -9.20 13.32 -11.26
N MET A 315 -8.02 12.82 -10.82
CA MET A 315 -6.98 13.68 -10.23
C MET A 315 -6.55 14.79 -11.19
N MET A 316 -6.31 14.47 -12.47
CA MET A 316 -5.92 15.45 -13.50
C MET A 316 -7.03 16.49 -13.72
N HIS A 317 -8.28 16.04 -13.86
CA HIS A 317 -9.43 16.95 -14.07
C HIS A 317 -9.70 17.85 -12.87
N MET A 318 -9.52 17.34 -11.64
CA MET A 318 -9.70 18.15 -10.43
C MET A 318 -8.63 19.25 -10.32
N GLY A 319 -7.36 18.95 -10.65
CA GLY A 319 -6.31 19.96 -10.73
C GLY A 319 -6.70 21.11 -11.67
N ASP A 320 -7.12 20.80 -12.90
CA ASP A 320 -7.58 21.82 -13.86
C ASP A 320 -8.82 22.58 -13.39
N SER A 321 -9.76 21.87 -12.73
CA SER A 321 -10.99 22.50 -12.24
C SER A 321 -10.71 23.54 -11.16
N VAL A 322 -9.78 23.24 -10.25
CA VAL A 322 -9.42 24.17 -9.15
C VAL A 322 -8.64 25.38 -9.67
N LEU A 323 -7.82 25.24 -10.70
CA LEU A 323 -7.19 26.36 -11.37
C LEU A 323 -8.18 27.42 -11.87
N LYS A 324 -9.38 26.95 -12.30
CA LYS A 324 -10.44 27.82 -12.84
C LYS A 324 -11.41 28.34 -11.76
N ARG A 325 -11.64 27.57 -10.71
CA ARG A 325 -12.73 27.81 -9.74
C ARG A 325 -12.26 28.22 -8.36
N TYR A 326 -10.96 28.05 -8.06
CA TYR A 326 -10.31 28.38 -6.77
C TYR A 326 -10.90 27.71 -5.53
N SER A 327 -11.73 26.70 -5.72
CA SER A 327 -12.42 25.98 -4.65
C SER A 327 -12.73 24.54 -5.11
N PRO A 328 -12.64 23.56 -4.23
CA PRO A 328 -12.15 23.61 -2.83
C PRO A 328 -10.62 23.74 -2.75
N LEU A 329 -10.09 24.12 -1.59
CA LEU A 329 -8.63 24.13 -1.34
C LEU A 329 -8.07 22.70 -1.27
N MET A 330 -8.88 21.74 -0.83
CA MET A 330 -8.47 20.34 -0.73
C MET A 330 -9.58 19.38 -1.16
N HIS A 331 -9.15 18.31 -1.81
CA HIS A 331 -9.90 17.07 -1.91
C HIS A 331 -9.21 16.01 -1.05
N LEU A 332 -9.82 15.65 0.09
CA LEU A 332 -9.37 14.57 0.95
C LEU A 332 -10.24 13.33 0.67
N ARG A 333 -9.63 12.24 0.20
CA ARG A 333 -10.33 11.02 -0.18
C ARG A 333 -9.75 9.82 0.55
N TYR A 334 -10.65 9.02 1.13
CA TYR A 334 -10.30 7.83 1.90
C TYR A 334 -10.82 6.58 1.20
N THR A 335 -9.91 5.69 0.83
CA THR A 335 -10.16 4.48 0.05
C THR A 335 -9.29 3.32 0.54
N ASN A 336 -9.35 2.15 -0.10
CA ASN A 336 -8.57 0.99 0.30
C ASN A 336 -7.08 1.09 -0.08
N ALA A 337 -6.21 0.39 0.66
CA ALA A 337 -4.78 0.34 0.40
C ALA A 337 -4.42 -0.23 -0.98
N ASN A 338 -5.22 -1.17 -1.51
CA ASN A 338 -5.07 -1.68 -2.88
C ASN A 338 -5.24 -0.61 -3.96
N VAL A 339 -6.09 0.39 -3.73
CA VAL A 339 -6.25 1.54 -4.63
C VAL A 339 -4.98 2.39 -4.63
N ILE A 340 -4.42 2.66 -3.44
CA ILE A 340 -3.15 3.39 -3.30
C ILE A 340 -2.02 2.64 -4.01
N MET A 341 -1.93 1.32 -3.82
CA MET A 341 -0.93 0.48 -4.47
C MET A 341 -1.03 0.53 -6.00
N SER A 342 -2.23 0.26 -6.55
CA SER A 342 -2.44 0.32 -8.00
C SER A 342 -2.20 1.72 -8.56
N LEU A 343 -2.60 2.77 -7.85
CA LEU A 343 -2.40 4.15 -8.28
C LEU A 343 -0.91 4.53 -8.28
N ALA A 344 -0.15 4.14 -7.25
CA ALA A 344 1.29 4.34 -7.19
C ALA A 344 2.03 3.62 -8.34
N CYS A 345 1.64 2.38 -8.64
CA CYS A 345 2.16 1.62 -9.78
C CYS A 345 1.76 2.25 -11.14
N LEU A 346 0.50 2.69 -11.28
CA LEU A 346 0.03 3.35 -12.50
C LEU A 346 0.74 4.69 -12.76
N MET A 347 0.98 5.45 -11.70
CA MET A 347 1.73 6.70 -11.76
C MET A 347 3.24 6.47 -11.88
N ASP A 348 3.71 5.24 -11.67
CA ASP A 348 5.13 4.88 -11.63
C ASP A 348 5.93 5.71 -10.62
N LEU A 349 5.33 5.94 -9.45
CA LEU A 349 5.98 6.68 -8.39
C LEU A 349 7.22 5.92 -7.92
N ASN A 350 8.36 6.60 -7.83
CA ASN A 350 9.65 6.02 -7.40
C ASN A 350 10.12 4.80 -8.22
N GLY A 351 9.53 4.58 -9.41
CA GLY A 351 9.82 3.42 -10.25
C GLY A 351 9.03 2.17 -9.87
N TYR A 352 7.88 2.31 -9.16
CA TYR A 352 7.03 1.16 -8.82
C TYR A 352 6.15 0.65 -9.97
N GLY A 353 6.19 1.30 -11.13
CA GLY A 353 5.56 0.81 -12.36
C GLY A 353 6.30 -0.37 -13.01
N VAL A 354 6.86 -1.27 -12.22
CA VAL A 354 7.63 -2.45 -12.66
C VAL A 354 6.78 -3.35 -13.56
N HIS A 355 7.37 -3.82 -14.66
CA HIS A 355 6.78 -4.79 -15.58
C HIS A 355 7.67 -6.02 -15.69
N THR A 356 7.34 -7.10 -15.01
CA THR A 356 8.07 -8.39 -15.06
C THR A 356 7.12 -9.58 -14.97
N ALA A 357 7.49 -10.70 -15.59
CA ALA A 357 6.87 -12.01 -15.37
C ALA A 357 7.59 -12.80 -14.27
N ASN A 358 8.80 -12.39 -13.89
CA ASN A 358 9.61 -13.08 -12.89
C ASN A 358 9.28 -12.56 -11.49
N LEU A 359 8.56 -13.35 -10.70
CA LEU A 359 8.16 -13.01 -9.34
C LEU A 359 9.35 -12.99 -8.37
N ASP A 360 10.42 -13.72 -8.65
CA ASP A 360 11.63 -13.74 -7.82
C ASP A 360 12.43 -12.44 -7.91
N SER A 361 12.28 -11.67 -9.00
CA SER A 361 13.04 -10.43 -9.22
C SER A 361 12.38 -9.17 -8.61
N LEU A 362 11.25 -9.28 -7.94
CA LEU A 362 10.53 -8.09 -7.42
C LEU A 362 11.40 -7.26 -6.46
N GLU A 363 12.17 -7.92 -5.63
CA GLU A 363 13.07 -7.27 -4.68
C GLU A 363 14.20 -6.52 -5.39
N ASP A 364 14.71 -7.04 -6.50
CA ASP A 364 15.76 -6.41 -7.32
C ASP A 364 15.30 -5.07 -7.91
N TYR A 365 13.99 -4.95 -8.20
CA TYR A 365 13.38 -3.68 -8.59
C TYR A 365 13.08 -2.76 -7.39
N GLY A 366 13.21 -3.27 -6.15
CA GLY A 366 12.83 -2.54 -4.94
C GLY A 366 11.33 -2.49 -4.71
N TRP A 367 10.56 -3.35 -5.42
CA TRP A 367 9.11 -3.40 -5.27
C TRP A 367 8.74 -4.15 -3.99
N ALA A 368 8.22 -3.42 -3.01
CA ALA A 368 7.81 -3.95 -1.72
C ALA A 368 6.48 -3.33 -1.28
N ASN A 369 5.49 -4.17 -1.02
CA ASN A 369 4.13 -3.76 -0.71
C ASN A 369 4.04 -2.82 0.51
N TYR A 370 4.85 -3.05 1.57
CA TYR A 370 4.90 -2.20 2.76
C TYR A 370 5.50 -0.80 2.51
N ARG A 371 6.29 -0.62 1.44
CA ARG A 371 6.79 0.69 1.01
C ARG A 371 5.75 1.46 0.21
N ILE A 372 4.93 0.74 -0.58
CA ILE A 372 4.02 1.33 -1.55
C ILE A 372 2.71 1.73 -0.89
N ALA A 373 2.06 0.82 -0.17
CA ALA A 373 0.74 1.06 0.41
C ALA A 373 0.60 0.43 1.82
N PRO A 374 1.34 0.92 2.83
CA PRO A 374 1.11 0.54 4.22
C PRO A 374 -0.24 1.10 4.74
N LEU A 375 -0.69 0.64 5.91
CA LEU A 375 -1.85 1.22 6.58
C LEU A 375 -1.61 2.69 6.94
N GLY A 376 -2.61 3.54 6.69
CA GLY A 376 -2.47 5.00 6.76
C GLY A 376 -1.65 5.60 5.62
N GLY A 377 -1.27 4.78 4.62
CA GLY A 377 -0.56 5.25 3.44
C GLY A 377 -1.40 6.17 2.55
N SER A 378 -0.73 7.02 1.78
CA SER A 378 -1.41 8.00 0.94
C SER A 378 -0.60 8.43 -0.27
N ILE A 379 -1.31 8.90 -1.29
CA ILE A 379 -0.76 9.70 -2.38
C ILE A 379 -1.34 11.10 -2.26
N MET A 380 -0.47 12.11 -2.19
CA MET A 380 -0.85 13.52 -2.09
C MET A 380 -0.18 14.30 -3.21
N MET A 381 -0.97 14.97 -4.03
CA MET A 381 -0.50 15.87 -5.07
C MET A 381 -0.80 17.31 -4.65
N ILE A 382 0.25 18.10 -4.46
CA ILE A 382 0.18 19.46 -3.98
C ILE A 382 0.53 20.38 -5.16
N HIS A 383 -0.34 21.36 -5.44
CA HIS A 383 -0.15 22.34 -6.51
C HIS A 383 0.33 23.66 -5.93
N TYR A 384 1.30 24.27 -6.60
CA TYR A 384 1.98 25.49 -6.20
C TYR A 384 1.90 26.54 -7.30
N ARG A 385 1.71 27.81 -6.93
CA ARG A 385 1.77 28.97 -7.84
C ARG A 385 2.26 30.21 -7.09
N ALA A 386 2.70 31.23 -7.81
CA ALA A 386 3.10 32.51 -7.21
C ALA A 386 1.85 33.31 -6.80
N ASP A 387 0.92 33.47 -7.74
CA ASP A 387 -0.35 34.17 -7.57
C ASP A 387 -1.43 33.52 -8.44
N HIS A 388 -2.57 34.19 -8.53
CA HIS A 388 -3.74 33.72 -9.27
C HIS A 388 -3.52 33.54 -10.77
N ASP A 389 -2.76 34.45 -11.38
CA ASP A 389 -2.55 34.54 -12.82
C ASP A 389 -1.24 33.85 -13.27
N ASP A 390 -0.56 33.19 -12.34
CA ASP A 390 0.70 32.50 -12.60
C ASP A 390 0.45 31.32 -13.59
N PRO A 391 0.97 31.40 -14.82
CA PRO A 391 0.80 30.36 -15.82
C PRO A 391 1.63 29.12 -15.54
N ASP A 392 2.69 29.24 -14.73
CA ASP A 392 3.62 28.17 -14.41
C ASP A 392 3.27 27.51 -13.08
N VAL A 393 2.20 26.72 -13.10
CA VAL A 393 1.80 25.92 -11.95
C VAL A 393 2.72 24.73 -11.79
N LEU A 394 3.28 24.56 -10.60
CA LEU A 394 4.10 23.41 -10.23
C LEU A 394 3.31 22.42 -9.37
N VAL A 395 3.70 21.14 -9.44
CA VAL A 395 3.18 20.10 -8.55
C VAL A 395 4.31 19.33 -7.90
N LYS A 396 4.07 18.92 -6.64
CA LYS A 396 4.87 17.96 -5.90
C LYS A 396 3.98 16.80 -5.49
N VAL A 397 4.48 15.56 -5.59
CA VAL A 397 3.74 14.39 -5.17
C VAL A 397 4.43 13.78 -3.96
N LEU A 398 3.64 13.46 -2.95
CA LEU A 398 4.09 12.70 -1.78
C LEU A 398 3.47 11.30 -1.85
N LEU A 399 4.29 10.27 -1.60
CA LEU A 399 3.87 8.90 -1.34
C LEU A 399 4.13 8.59 0.14
N ASN A 400 3.08 8.26 0.88
CA ASN A 400 3.17 7.97 2.33
C ASN A 400 3.85 9.10 3.11
N GLY A 401 3.63 10.35 2.70
CA GLY A 401 4.20 11.54 3.30
C GLY A 401 5.62 11.90 2.85
N GLU A 402 6.29 11.09 2.04
CA GLU A 402 7.63 11.34 1.51
C GLU A 402 7.58 11.81 0.05
N GLU A 403 8.50 12.70 -0.35
CA GLU A 403 8.57 13.22 -1.71
C GLU A 403 8.82 12.08 -2.72
N ALA A 404 7.93 11.94 -3.69
CA ALA A 404 7.97 10.91 -4.69
C ALA A 404 8.48 11.42 -6.04
N ARG A 405 9.33 10.63 -6.68
CA ARG A 405 9.80 10.89 -8.03
C ARG A 405 8.75 10.42 -9.04
N LEU A 406 8.44 11.30 -10.02
CA LEU A 406 7.63 10.95 -11.19
C LEU A 406 8.52 10.49 -12.36
N PRO A 407 7.99 9.66 -13.29
CA PRO A 407 8.71 9.24 -14.50
C PRO A 407 8.67 10.33 -15.60
N ILE A 408 8.87 11.59 -15.21
CA ILE A 408 8.74 12.78 -16.05
C ILE A 408 10.00 13.62 -15.84
N PRO A 409 10.68 14.08 -16.89
CA PRO A 409 11.78 15.02 -16.75
C PRO A 409 11.30 16.33 -16.11
N THR A 410 12.14 16.93 -15.29
CA THR A 410 11.90 18.24 -14.71
C THR A 410 13.23 18.93 -14.41
N ASP A 411 13.25 20.24 -14.45
CA ASP A 411 14.38 21.10 -14.10
C ASP A 411 14.33 21.57 -12.63
N CYS A 412 13.25 21.27 -11.92
CA CYS A 412 13.00 21.76 -10.56
C CYS A 412 12.61 20.65 -9.56
N ALA A 413 13.17 19.43 -9.70
CA ALA A 413 12.87 18.31 -8.80
C ALA A 413 13.00 18.70 -7.30
N PRO A 414 12.10 18.27 -6.44
CA PRO A 414 11.00 17.30 -6.61
C PRO A 414 9.70 17.91 -7.13
N TYR A 415 9.75 19.09 -7.69
CA TYR A 415 8.64 19.79 -8.34
C TYR A 415 8.61 19.45 -9.84
N TYR A 416 7.41 19.49 -10.41
CA TYR A 416 7.15 19.21 -11.83
C TYR A 416 6.17 20.24 -12.38
N HIS A 417 6.33 20.66 -13.63
CA HIS A 417 5.36 21.54 -14.29
C HIS A 417 4.02 20.80 -14.48
N TRP A 418 2.94 21.40 -14.01
CA TRP A 418 1.61 20.80 -14.03
C TRP A 418 1.17 20.33 -15.42
N GLN A 419 1.45 21.13 -16.45
CA GLN A 419 1.07 20.80 -17.81
C GLN A 419 1.76 19.52 -18.30
N ASP A 420 3.03 19.33 -17.96
CA ASP A 420 3.78 18.14 -18.34
C ASP A 420 3.24 16.90 -17.62
N VAL A 421 2.98 17.02 -16.33
CA VAL A 421 2.37 15.94 -15.51
C VAL A 421 1.02 15.53 -16.07
N LYS A 422 0.13 16.50 -16.32
CA LYS A 422 -1.19 16.26 -16.87
C LYS A 422 -1.11 15.59 -18.25
N LEU A 423 -0.31 16.14 -19.14
CA LEU A 423 -0.16 15.66 -20.51
C LEU A 423 0.41 14.24 -20.54
N TYR A 424 1.42 13.96 -19.71
CA TYR A 424 2.03 12.63 -19.61
C TYR A 424 1.00 11.58 -19.19
N TYR A 425 0.27 11.80 -18.08
CA TYR A 425 -0.69 10.83 -17.58
C TYR A 425 -1.92 10.68 -18.47
N LEU A 426 -2.47 11.76 -19.03
CA LEU A 426 -3.60 11.66 -19.95
C LEU A 426 -3.21 10.91 -21.23
N ARG A 427 -2.00 11.12 -21.78
CA ARG A 427 -1.48 10.34 -22.93
C ARG A 427 -1.28 8.87 -22.58
N LYS A 428 -0.77 8.56 -21.37
CA LYS A 428 -0.61 7.18 -20.88
C LYS A 428 -1.95 6.46 -20.83
N LEU A 429 -2.98 7.10 -20.28
CA LEU A 429 -4.34 6.56 -20.20
C LEU A 429 -4.98 6.37 -21.59
N TYR A 430 -4.84 7.36 -22.47
CA TYR A 430 -5.34 7.30 -23.84
C TYR A 430 -4.73 6.15 -24.64
N ARG A 431 -3.40 5.94 -24.54
CA ARG A 431 -2.71 4.80 -25.20
C ARG A 431 -3.25 3.46 -24.72
N TYR A 432 -3.52 3.30 -23.44
CA TYR A 432 -4.10 2.07 -22.90
C TYR A 432 -5.52 1.83 -23.45
N GLU A 433 -6.37 2.84 -23.45
CA GLU A 433 -7.76 2.74 -23.91
C GLU A 433 -7.86 2.42 -25.41
N ASN A 434 -7.01 3.02 -26.22
CA ASN A 434 -6.94 2.72 -27.66
C ASN A 434 -6.49 1.28 -27.93
N ARG A 435 -5.53 0.75 -27.16
CA ARG A 435 -5.14 -0.67 -27.28
C ARG A 435 -6.29 -1.60 -26.95
N ARG A 436 -6.99 -1.33 -25.86
CA ARG A 436 -8.15 -2.10 -25.41
C ARG A 436 -9.28 -2.07 -26.44
N PHE A 437 -9.59 -0.92 -26.98
CA PHE A 437 -10.62 -0.75 -28.00
C PHE A 437 -10.29 -1.53 -29.30
N ASN A 438 -9.05 -1.47 -29.77
CA ASN A 438 -8.61 -2.20 -30.97
C ASN A 438 -8.58 -3.72 -30.74
N PHE A 439 -8.26 -4.17 -29.53
CA PHE A 439 -8.31 -5.60 -29.19
C PHE A 439 -9.75 -6.14 -29.18
N ASN A 440 -10.68 -5.39 -28.64
CA ASN A 440 -12.09 -5.78 -28.57
C ASN A 440 -12.80 -5.74 -29.93
N LYS A 441 -12.30 -4.95 -30.89
CA LYS A 441 -12.79 -4.97 -32.29
C LYS A 441 -12.33 -6.18 -33.10
N LYS A 442 -11.26 -6.87 -32.66
CA LYS A 442 -10.70 -8.05 -33.34
C LYS A 442 -11.24 -9.37 -32.79
N LYS A 443 -12.00 -9.34 -31.70
CA LYS A 443 -12.79 -10.46 -31.17
C LYS A 443 -14.22 -10.39 -31.72
#